data_c300d8d36dfd9916a45da32e54a37c5c
#
_entry.id   c300d8d36dfd9916a45da32e54a37c5c
#
_cell.length_a   1.000
_cell.length_b   1.000
_cell.length_c   1.000
_cell.angle_alpha   90.00
_cell.angle_beta   90.00
_cell.angle_gamma   90.00
#
_symmetry.space_group_name_H-M   'P 1'
#
loop_
_entity.id
_entity.type
_entity.pdbx_description
1 polymer ?
#
loop_
_entity_poly.entity_id
_entity_poly.type
_entity_poly.pdbx_seq_one_letter_code
_entity_poly.pdbx_strand_id
1 'polypeptide(L)'
;MARVIVAAVTPVVAVCAHNLYQGEALEYCTYNYSEIPAGFGDDRAIAMRCLVQVHYFCPLEHPARAVVRDLRRALEAADFTSPSVEDAGDDTCQHYVLECEGIDGG
;
A
#
# COMPACT_ATOMS: atom_id res chain seq x y z
N MET A 1 -11.65 1.82 3.09
CA MET A 1 -10.16 1.87 3.03
C MET A 1 -9.59 1.28 1.75
N ALA A 2 -10.05 0.12 1.30
CA ALA A 2 -9.56 -0.50 0.06
C ALA A 2 -9.64 0.46 -1.15
N ARG A 3 -10.75 1.16 -1.29
CA ARG A 3 -10.97 2.10 -2.39
C ARG A 3 -9.96 3.25 -2.38
N VAL A 4 -9.58 3.73 -1.21
CA VAL A 4 -8.59 4.80 -1.05
C VAL A 4 -7.21 4.31 -1.46
N ILE A 5 -6.82 3.10 -1.04
CA ILE A 5 -5.54 2.50 -1.39
C ILE A 5 -5.44 2.30 -2.90
N VAL A 6 -6.45 1.69 -3.51
CA VAL A 6 -6.47 1.44 -4.96
C VAL A 6 -6.40 2.76 -5.75
N ALA A 7 -7.16 3.77 -5.33
CA ALA A 7 -7.15 5.08 -5.98
C ALA A 7 -5.78 5.77 -5.88
N ALA A 8 -5.05 5.56 -4.79
CA ALA A 8 -3.71 6.13 -4.63
C ALA A 8 -2.68 5.39 -5.49
N VAL A 9 -2.76 4.07 -5.55
CA VAL A 9 -1.73 3.22 -6.18
C VAL A 9 -1.87 3.14 -7.70
N THR A 10 -3.08 3.03 -8.24
CA THR A 10 -3.28 2.74 -9.66
C THR A 10 -2.76 3.80 -10.64
N PRO A 11 -2.67 5.10 -10.30
CA PRO A 11 -2.00 6.06 -11.18
C PRO A 11 -0.49 5.80 -11.32
N VAL A 12 0.13 5.10 -10.37
CA VAL A 12 1.55 4.77 -10.39
C VAL A 12 1.80 3.38 -10.95
N VAL A 13 1.05 2.39 -10.46
CA VAL A 13 1.12 0.99 -10.91
C VAL A 13 -0.30 0.53 -11.23
N ALA A 14 -0.58 0.33 -12.50
CA ALA A 14 -1.95 0.12 -13.00
C ALA A 14 -2.64 -1.11 -12.40
N VAL A 15 -1.88 -2.15 -12.10
CA VAL A 15 -2.43 -3.41 -11.54
C VAL A 15 -2.26 -3.39 -10.02
N CYS A 16 -3.37 -3.38 -9.30
CA CYS A 16 -3.38 -3.36 -7.84
C CYS A 16 -4.49 -4.28 -7.34
N ALA A 17 -4.11 -5.37 -6.70
CA ALA A 17 -5.03 -6.40 -6.24
C ALA A 17 -4.99 -6.57 -4.72
N HIS A 18 -6.09 -7.02 -4.13
CA HIS A 18 -6.18 -7.29 -2.69
C HIS A 18 -5.52 -8.63 -2.35
N ASN A 19 -4.52 -8.60 -1.48
CA ASN A 19 -3.76 -9.74 -0.95
C ASN A 19 -2.93 -10.49 -1.99
N LEU A 20 -3.53 -10.91 -3.10
CA LEU A 20 -2.90 -11.79 -4.07
C LEU A 20 -3.27 -11.39 -5.49
N TYR A 21 -2.28 -11.42 -6.38
CA TYR A 21 -2.49 -11.21 -7.80
C TYR A 21 -2.16 -12.50 -8.56
N GLN A 22 -3.08 -12.95 -9.39
CA GLN A 22 -2.96 -14.17 -10.18
C GLN A 22 -3.03 -13.94 -11.69
N GLY A 23 -2.76 -12.72 -12.15
CA GLY A 23 -2.76 -12.37 -13.56
C GLY A 23 -1.39 -12.54 -14.20
N GLU A 24 -1.24 -11.99 -15.42
CA GLU A 24 -0.04 -12.12 -16.24
C GLU A 24 0.88 -10.91 -16.20
N ALA A 25 0.49 -9.81 -15.54
CA ALA A 25 1.32 -8.62 -15.45
C ALA A 25 2.60 -8.92 -14.66
N LEU A 26 3.74 -8.49 -15.20
CA LEU A 26 5.04 -8.66 -14.53
C LEU A 26 5.30 -7.57 -13.51
N GLU A 27 4.64 -6.42 -13.66
CA GLU A 27 4.68 -5.32 -12.70
C GLU A 27 3.29 -5.14 -12.10
N TYR A 28 3.19 -5.25 -10.79
CA TYR A 28 1.90 -5.12 -10.10
C TYR A 28 2.10 -4.79 -8.62
N CYS A 29 1.01 -4.33 -7.99
CA CYS A 29 0.94 -4.18 -6.55
C CYS A 29 -0.13 -5.11 -5.97
N THR A 30 0.09 -5.54 -4.74
CA THR A 30 -0.95 -6.07 -3.87
C THR A 30 -1.03 -5.20 -2.63
N TYR A 31 -2.16 -5.23 -1.93
CA TYR A 31 -2.32 -4.50 -0.69
C TYR A 31 -3.10 -5.32 0.33
N ASN A 32 -2.82 -5.05 1.58
CA ASN A 32 -3.62 -5.53 2.70
C ASN A 32 -3.68 -4.44 3.77
N TYR A 33 -4.63 -4.54 4.67
CA TYR A 33 -4.73 -3.61 5.78
C TYR A 33 -5.45 -4.25 6.96
N SER A 34 -5.15 -3.72 8.15
CA SER A 34 -5.82 -4.07 9.39
C SER A 34 -6.44 -2.82 9.98
N GLU A 35 -7.63 -2.94 10.55
CA GLU A 35 -8.33 -1.83 11.18
C GLU A 35 -8.31 -2.00 12.69
N ILE A 36 -7.91 -0.94 13.40
CA ILE A 36 -7.82 -0.90 14.84
C ILE A 36 -8.68 0.27 15.34
N PRO A 37 -9.63 0.04 16.26
CA PRO A 37 -10.40 1.14 16.83
C PRO A 37 -9.50 2.19 17.48
N ALA A 38 -9.78 3.47 17.20
CA ALA A 38 -9.00 4.59 17.71
C ALA A 38 -9.94 5.75 18.00
N GLY A 39 -9.63 6.50 19.06
CA GLY A 39 -10.47 7.61 19.47
C GLY A 39 -11.82 7.14 19.98
N PHE A 40 -12.05 7.18 21.28
CA PHE A 40 -13.29 6.71 21.91
C PHE A 40 -14.10 7.89 22.44
N GLY A 41 -15.42 7.82 22.22
CA GLY A 41 -16.40 8.69 22.82
C GLY A 41 -17.60 7.85 23.25
N ASP A 42 -18.09 8.04 24.48
CA ASP A 42 -19.23 7.26 25.02
C ASP A 42 -19.04 5.75 24.89
N ASP A 43 -17.81 5.25 25.19
CA ASP A 43 -17.43 3.85 25.10
C ASP A 43 -17.50 3.26 23.69
N ARG A 44 -17.46 4.11 22.68
CA ARG A 44 -17.45 3.68 21.26
C ARG A 44 -16.22 4.19 20.56
N ALA A 45 -15.71 3.40 19.62
CA ALA A 45 -14.70 3.86 18.69
C ALA A 45 -15.34 4.88 17.74
N ILE A 46 -14.74 6.08 17.62
CA ILE A 46 -15.21 7.12 16.71
C ILE A 46 -14.43 7.16 15.39
N ALA A 47 -13.35 6.38 15.29
CA ALA A 47 -12.55 6.26 14.09
C ALA A 47 -11.83 4.91 14.10
N MET A 48 -11.37 4.49 12.91
CA MET A 48 -10.54 3.29 12.76
C MET A 48 -9.16 3.71 12.28
N ARG A 49 -8.13 3.24 12.98
CA ARG A 49 -6.75 3.37 12.53
C ARG A 49 -6.43 2.20 11.61
N CYS A 50 -5.98 2.48 10.41
CA CYS A 50 -5.68 1.47 9.42
C CYS A 50 -4.17 1.31 9.27
N LEU A 51 -3.69 0.09 9.50
CA LEU A 51 -2.31 -0.29 9.21
C LEU A 51 -2.28 -0.89 7.81
N VAL A 52 -1.58 -0.24 6.89
CA VAL A 52 -1.63 -0.56 5.47
C VAL A 52 -0.27 -1.07 5.00
N GLN A 53 -0.29 -2.17 4.25
CA GLN A 53 0.87 -2.64 3.50
C GLN A 53 0.54 -2.62 2.01
N VAL A 54 1.43 -2.01 1.23
CA VAL A 54 1.41 -2.08 -0.23
C VAL A 54 2.66 -2.83 -0.66
N HIS A 55 2.48 -3.92 -1.39
CA HIS A 55 3.57 -4.72 -1.94
C HIS A 55 3.72 -4.40 -3.42
N TYR A 56 4.92 -4.02 -3.82
CA TYR A 56 5.23 -3.73 -5.22
C TYR A 56 6.16 -4.81 -5.76
N PHE A 57 5.77 -5.42 -6.88
CA PHE A 57 6.53 -6.48 -7.55
C PHE A 57 6.88 -6.04 -8.97
N CYS A 58 8.11 -6.29 -9.38
CA CYS A 58 8.53 -6.05 -10.76
C CYS A 58 9.73 -6.94 -11.13
N PRO A 59 10.06 -7.06 -12.43
CA PRO A 59 11.23 -7.83 -12.86
C PRO A 59 12.54 -7.28 -12.30
N LEU A 60 13.56 -8.14 -12.19
CA LEU A 60 14.85 -7.78 -11.60
C LEU A 60 15.52 -6.59 -12.29
N GLU A 61 15.38 -6.47 -13.60
CA GLU A 61 16.00 -5.42 -14.40
C GLU A 61 15.17 -4.12 -14.45
N HIS A 62 13.96 -4.12 -13.86
CA HIS A 62 13.09 -2.94 -13.90
C HIS A 62 13.61 -1.84 -12.97
N PRO A 63 13.56 -0.55 -13.38
CA PRO A 63 14.02 0.55 -12.53
C PRO A 63 12.98 0.85 -11.43
N ALA A 64 13.00 0.06 -10.35
CA ALA A 64 11.99 0.11 -9.29
C ALA A 64 12.07 1.36 -8.41
N ARG A 65 13.25 1.98 -8.29
CA ARG A 65 13.48 3.07 -7.32
C ARG A 65 12.53 4.25 -7.50
N ALA A 66 12.35 4.67 -8.76
CA ALA A 66 11.44 5.78 -9.07
C ALA A 66 9.99 5.43 -8.79
N VAL A 67 9.58 4.19 -9.08
CA VAL A 67 8.23 3.71 -8.83
C VAL A 67 7.95 3.67 -7.34
N VAL A 68 8.87 3.15 -6.53
CA VAL A 68 8.73 3.11 -5.06
C VAL A 68 8.60 4.52 -4.50
N ARG A 69 9.40 5.48 -5.00
CA ARG A 69 9.30 6.89 -4.60
C ARG A 69 7.92 7.46 -4.93
N ASP A 70 7.41 7.17 -6.13
CA ASP A 70 6.11 7.69 -6.58
C ASP A 70 4.97 7.05 -5.78
N LEU A 71 5.08 5.76 -5.43
CA LEU A 71 4.12 5.11 -4.54
C LEU A 71 4.09 5.76 -3.15
N ARG A 72 5.26 6.06 -2.58
CA ARG A 72 5.33 6.76 -1.29
C ARG A 72 4.63 8.10 -1.36
N ARG A 73 4.91 8.89 -2.40
CA ARG A 73 4.29 10.20 -2.59
C ARG A 73 2.79 10.11 -2.77
N ALA A 74 2.33 9.11 -3.54
CA ALA A 74 0.90 8.89 -3.76
C ALA A 74 0.16 8.55 -2.46
N LEU A 75 0.75 7.71 -1.62
CA LEU A 75 0.17 7.36 -0.32
C LEU A 75 0.16 8.55 0.62
N GLU A 76 1.24 9.34 0.66
CA GLU A 76 1.27 10.58 1.45
C GLU A 76 0.20 11.58 0.98
N ALA A 77 0.02 11.71 -0.33
CA ALA A 77 -1.02 12.58 -0.90
C ALA A 77 -2.44 12.12 -0.58
N ALA A 78 -2.62 10.83 -0.27
CA ALA A 78 -3.90 10.26 0.14
C ALA A 78 -4.08 10.29 1.67
N ASP A 79 -3.29 11.09 2.36
CA ASP A 79 -3.35 11.33 3.82
C ASP A 79 -2.91 10.14 4.67
N PHE A 80 -2.13 9.22 4.11
CA PHE A 80 -1.42 8.23 4.92
C PHE A 80 -0.13 8.82 5.50
N THR A 81 0.37 8.23 6.58
CA THR A 81 1.69 8.56 7.09
C THR A 81 2.75 8.25 6.03
N SER A 82 3.92 8.87 6.14
CA SER A 82 5.02 8.59 5.20
C SER A 82 5.40 7.12 5.28
N PRO A 83 5.30 6.37 4.16
CA PRO A 83 5.56 4.94 4.20
C PRO A 83 7.00 4.59 4.51
N SER A 84 7.21 3.60 5.36
CA SER A 84 8.48 2.89 5.44
C SER A 84 8.59 1.93 4.26
N VAL A 85 9.80 1.63 3.83
CA VAL A 85 10.04 0.76 2.68
C VAL A 85 11.00 -0.35 3.08
N GLU A 86 10.62 -1.59 2.79
CA GLU A 86 11.48 -2.76 3.00
C GLU A 86 11.67 -3.49 1.68
N ASP A 87 12.91 -3.86 1.38
CA ASP A 87 13.24 -4.71 0.23
C ASP A 87 13.05 -6.17 0.65
N ALA A 88 12.07 -6.83 0.08
CA ALA A 88 11.76 -8.25 0.32
C ALA A 88 11.97 -9.08 -0.94
N GLY A 89 12.73 -8.58 -1.91
CA GLY A 89 12.98 -9.24 -3.18
C GLY A 89 13.84 -10.49 -3.04
N ASP A 90 13.78 -11.31 -4.08
CA ASP A 90 14.59 -12.53 -4.17
C ASP A 90 15.30 -12.58 -5.53
N ASP A 91 15.79 -13.75 -5.92
CA ASP A 91 16.52 -13.93 -7.18
C ASP A 91 15.60 -14.06 -8.40
N THR A 92 14.29 -14.04 -8.22
CA THR A 92 13.33 -14.15 -9.33
C THR A 92 12.66 -12.83 -9.67
N CYS A 93 12.42 -11.96 -8.69
CA CYS A 93 11.81 -10.65 -8.93
C CYS A 93 12.17 -9.68 -7.80
N GLN A 94 11.97 -8.39 -8.08
CA GLN A 94 12.02 -7.36 -7.04
C GLN A 94 10.69 -7.31 -6.29
N HIS A 95 10.75 -7.11 -4.99
CA HIS A 95 9.57 -6.99 -4.13
C HIS A 95 9.87 -5.97 -3.04
N TYR A 96 9.06 -4.92 -2.97
CA TYR A 96 9.17 -3.88 -1.96
C TYR A 96 7.88 -3.80 -1.15
N VAL A 97 8.01 -3.67 0.15
CA VAL A 97 6.87 -3.52 1.07
C VAL A 97 6.86 -2.10 1.60
N LEU A 98 5.78 -1.37 1.34
CA LEU A 98 5.55 -0.03 1.86
C LEU A 98 4.51 -0.13 2.97
N GLU A 99 4.88 0.30 4.17
CA GLU A 99 3.98 0.28 5.32
C GLU A 99 3.64 1.69 5.77
N CYS A 100 2.37 1.96 5.97
CA CYS A 100 1.89 3.26 6.43
C CYS A 100 0.60 3.10 7.24
N GLU A 101 0.15 4.21 7.82
CA GLU A 101 -1.08 4.25 8.59
C GLU A 101 -2.00 5.35 8.07
N GLY A 102 -3.29 5.12 8.19
CA GLY A 102 -4.30 6.12 7.91
C GLY A 102 -5.43 6.05 8.92
N ILE A 103 -6.29 7.05 8.91
CA ILE A 103 -7.49 7.09 9.74
C ILE A 103 -8.70 7.00 8.83
N ASP A 104 -9.57 6.06 9.12
CA ASP A 104 -10.87 5.94 8.49
C ASP A 104 -11.91 6.42 9.49
N GLY A 105 -12.51 7.57 9.18
CA GLY A 105 -13.52 8.19 10.03
C GLY A 105 -14.86 7.51 9.83
N GLY A 106 -14.99 6.37 10.45
CA GLY A 106 -16.14 5.50 10.36
C GLY A 106 -17.53 6.00 10.44
#